data_4d1edde9e97bffb6275005205e5f00e7
#
_entry.id   4d1edde9e97bffb6275005205e5f00e7
#
_cell.length_a   1.000
_cell.length_b   1.000
_cell.length_c   1.000
_cell.angle_alpha   90.00
_cell.angle_beta   90.00
_cell.angle_gamma   90.00
#
_symmetry.space_group_name_H-M   'P 1'
#
loop_
_entity.id
_entity.type
_entity.pdbx_description
1 polymer ?
#
loop_
_entity_poly.entity_id
_entity_poly.type
_entity_poly.pdbx_seq_one_letter_code
_entity_poly.pdbx_strand_id
1 'polypeptide(L)'
;MRGMKWAPVIGAAMMLAACGGEKPDPAKEEAADALKPGLYELTSEVTGLSSTDNTTPATKAKEGDKATVKACVAADGKPAPELFAEDAADKCEMKNSYIHYGRISAQMSCKRESKRGEVMPAMMGSFKADSFEGDITSLTYFIEDGDYRMTRKVSAKRVGDCPAGGAAEPAKAS
;
A
#
# COMPACT_ATOMS: atom_id res chain seq x y z
N MET A 1 73.12 -8.40 59.94
CA MET A 1 71.90 -8.98 60.52
C MET A 1 70.81 -8.81 59.46
N ARG A 2 70.30 -9.92 59.06
CA ARG A 2 69.19 -10.29 58.18
C ARG A 2 68.64 -9.26 57.18
N GLY A 3 69.05 -9.44 55.95
CA GLY A 3 68.47 -8.83 54.80
C GLY A 3 67.13 -9.45 54.43
N MET A 4 66.17 -8.57 54.07
CA MET A 4 64.83 -8.96 53.54
C MET A 4 64.81 -8.74 52.06
N LYS A 5 64.73 -9.81 51.29
CA LYS A 5 64.69 -9.82 49.82
C LYS A 5 63.26 -9.48 49.41
N TRP A 6 63.11 -8.44 48.67
CA TRP A 6 61.84 -8.11 48.01
C TRP A 6 61.80 -8.79 46.64
N ALA A 7 60.81 -9.61 46.42
CA ALA A 7 60.50 -10.17 45.09
C ALA A 7 59.44 -9.28 44.38
N PRO A 8 59.63 -8.97 43.11
CA PRO A 8 58.58 -8.24 42.36
C PRO A 8 57.51 -9.21 41.87
N VAL A 9 56.28 -8.92 42.23
CA VAL A 9 55.07 -9.60 41.67
C VAL A 9 54.77 -8.94 40.32
N ILE A 10 54.93 -9.71 39.24
CA ILE A 10 54.54 -9.32 37.89
C ILE A 10 53.03 -9.57 37.79
N GLY A 11 52.26 -8.51 37.82
CA GLY A 11 50.84 -8.52 37.53
C GLY A 11 50.56 -8.64 36.03
N ALA A 12 50.08 -9.78 35.60
CA ALA A 12 49.56 -9.97 34.23
C ALA A 12 48.21 -9.27 34.11
N ALA A 13 48.16 -8.17 33.38
CA ALA A 13 46.94 -7.48 33.01
C ALA A 13 46.28 -8.27 31.84
N MET A 14 45.22 -9.02 32.13
CA MET A 14 44.35 -9.58 31.10
C MET A 14 43.47 -8.45 30.53
N MET A 15 43.79 -8.01 29.30
CA MET A 15 42.86 -7.18 28.50
C MET A 15 41.74 -8.08 27.99
N LEU A 16 40.57 -7.98 28.60
CA LEU A 16 39.32 -8.46 28.01
C LEU A 16 38.94 -7.49 26.90
N ALA A 17 39.23 -7.89 25.67
CA ALA A 17 38.65 -7.28 24.47
C ALA A 17 37.18 -7.67 24.43
N ALA A 18 36.31 -6.81 24.95
CA ALA A 18 34.86 -6.87 24.71
C ALA A 18 34.60 -6.51 23.24
N CYS A 19 34.50 -7.51 22.38
CA CYS A 19 33.84 -7.34 21.08
C CYS A 19 32.35 -7.08 21.38
N GLY A 20 32.01 -5.83 21.59
CA GLY A 20 30.67 -5.32 21.51
C GLY A 20 30.26 -5.34 20.05
N GLY A 21 29.70 -6.47 19.60
CA GLY A 21 28.94 -6.50 18.35
C GLY A 21 27.70 -5.64 18.53
N GLU A 22 27.82 -4.38 18.16
CA GLU A 22 26.69 -3.48 17.97
C GLU A 22 25.84 -4.10 16.88
N LYS A 23 24.71 -4.72 17.27
CA LYS A 23 23.68 -5.09 16.30
C LYS A 23 23.31 -3.78 15.60
N PRO A 24 23.35 -3.72 14.24
CA PRO A 24 22.81 -2.56 13.57
C PRO A 24 21.36 -2.42 14.05
N ASP A 25 21.05 -1.30 14.69
CA ASP A 25 19.68 -0.88 14.93
C ASP A 25 18.94 -1.06 13.59
N PRO A 26 17.75 -1.72 13.61
CA PRO A 26 16.92 -1.70 12.41
C PRO A 26 16.71 -0.21 12.11
N ALA A 27 17.32 0.25 11.02
CA ALA A 27 17.26 1.63 10.58
C ALA A 27 15.79 2.04 10.71
N LYS A 28 15.50 3.03 11.53
CA LYS A 28 14.19 3.67 11.57
C LYS A 28 13.95 4.10 10.12
N GLU A 29 13.18 3.31 9.40
CA GLU A 29 12.77 3.62 8.04
C GLU A 29 11.96 4.90 8.16
N GLU A 30 12.60 6.04 7.84
CA GLU A 30 11.93 7.33 7.90
C GLU A 30 10.69 7.24 7.02
N ALA A 31 9.55 7.63 7.58
CA ALA A 31 8.29 7.63 6.85
C ALA A 31 8.46 8.47 5.58
N ALA A 32 8.22 7.87 4.42
CA ALA A 32 8.36 8.57 3.16
C ALA A 32 7.37 9.73 3.10
N ASP A 33 7.79 10.86 2.53
CA ASP A 33 6.91 12.02 2.35
C ASP A 33 6.03 11.90 1.10
N ALA A 34 6.43 11.07 0.14
CA ALA A 34 5.70 10.84 -1.10
C ALA A 34 6.05 9.46 -1.69
N LEU A 35 5.16 8.94 -2.53
CA LEU A 35 5.44 7.79 -3.38
C LEU A 35 6.40 8.19 -4.49
N LYS A 36 7.36 7.32 -4.83
CA LYS A 36 8.23 7.52 -6.00
C LYS A 36 7.40 7.40 -7.29
N PRO A 37 7.56 8.31 -8.25
CA PRO A 37 6.93 8.19 -9.55
C PRO A 37 7.32 6.88 -10.25
N GLY A 38 6.40 6.31 -11.02
CA GLY A 38 6.66 5.10 -11.79
C GLY A 38 5.45 4.19 -11.93
N LEU A 39 5.66 3.04 -12.57
CA LEU A 39 4.65 2.01 -12.75
C LEU A 39 4.54 1.17 -11.47
N TYR A 40 3.34 1.06 -10.95
CA TYR A 40 3.00 0.24 -9.80
C TYR A 40 2.12 -0.93 -10.23
N GLU A 41 2.38 -2.07 -9.62
CA GLU A 41 1.50 -3.23 -9.67
C GLU A 41 0.79 -3.35 -8.33
N LEU A 42 -0.54 -3.27 -8.36
CA LEU A 42 -1.41 -3.44 -7.21
C LEU A 42 -2.10 -4.79 -7.28
N THR A 43 -1.99 -5.57 -6.23
CA THR A 43 -2.79 -6.77 -6.00
C THR A 43 -3.89 -6.47 -5.00
N SER A 44 -5.08 -6.99 -5.23
CA SER A 44 -6.23 -6.83 -4.35
C SER A 44 -6.90 -8.17 -4.08
N GLU A 45 -7.52 -8.28 -2.89
CA GLU A 45 -8.35 -9.42 -2.49
C GLU A 45 -9.64 -8.89 -1.88
N VAL A 46 -10.79 -9.37 -2.34
CA VAL A 46 -12.10 -9.01 -1.77
C VAL A 46 -12.24 -9.69 -0.41
N THR A 47 -12.33 -8.89 0.64
CA THR A 47 -12.43 -9.36 2.03
C THR A 47 -13.83 -9.19 2.64
N GLY A 48 -14.71 -8.50 1.93
CA GLY A 48 -16.10 -8.34 2.34
C GLY A 48 -16.95 -7.79 1.20
N LEU A 49 -18.16 -8.34 1.08
CA LEU A 49 -19.20 -7.89 0.14
C LEU A 49 -20.56 -8.01 0.78
N SER A 50 -21.31 -6.93 0.83
CA SER A 50 -22.67 -6.91 1.39
C SER A 50 -23.56 -5.96 0.61
N SER A 51 -24.82 -6.36 0.40
CA SER A 51 -25.86 -5.46 -0.11
C SER A 51 -26.14 -4.31 0.87
N THR A 52 -26.41 -3.12 0.35
CA THR A 52 -26.81 -1.95 1.14
C THR A 52 -28.28 -1.56 0.92
N ASP A 53 -28.94 -2.15 -0.08
CA ASP A 53 -30.34 -1.93 -0.44
C ASP A 53 -31.22 -3.19 -0.31
N ASN A 54 -30.68 -4.27 0.27
CA ASN A 54 -31.32 -5.59 0.43
C ASN A 54 -31.63 -6.30 -0.91
N THR A 55 -31.01 -5.88 -2.00
CA THR A 55 -31.09 -6.57 -3.30
C THR A 55 -29.80 -7.35 -3.59
N THR A 56 -29.71 -8.02 -4.72
CA THR A 56 -28.48 -8.70 -5.14
C THR A 56 -27.44 -7.65 -5.58
N PRO A 57 -26.24 -7.64 -5.00
CA PRO A 57 -25.16 -6.72 -5.41
C PRO A 57 -24.90 -6.76 -6.92
N ALA A 58 -24.88 -5.58 -7.54
CA ALA A 58 -24.65 -5.45 -9.00
C ALA A 58 -23.14 -5.57 -9.35
N THR A 59 -22.52 -6.62 -8.86
CA THR A 59 -21.14 -6.99 -9.15
C THR A 59 -21.02 -8.49 -9.38
N LYS A 60 -20.00 -8.92 -10.11
CA LYS A 60 -19.64 -10.34 -10.26
C LYS A 60 -18.62 -10.79 -9.22
N ALA A 61 -18.01 -9.83 -8.50
CA ALA A 61 -17.01 -10.10 -7.48
C ALA A 61 -17.59 -10.90 -6.32
N LYS A 62 -16.75 -11.72 -5.72
CA LYS A 62 -17.06 -12.55 -4.53
C LYS A 62 -15.95 -12.37 -3.51
N GLU A 63 -16.24 -12.65 -2.24
CA GLU A 63 -15.21 -12.72 -1.21
C GLU A 63 -14.16 -13.77 -1.58
N GLY A 64 -12.89 -13.41 -1.42
CA GLY A 64 -11.73 -14.21 -1.81
C GLY A 64 -11.25 -13.97 -3.24
N ASP A 65 -12.01 -13.29 -4.10
CA ASP A 65 -11.57 -12.96 -5.46
C ASP A 65 -10.34 -12.06 -5.41
N LYS A 66 -9.37 -12.36 -6.29
CA LYS A 66 -8.12 -11.61 -6.41
C LYS A 66 -8.00 -10.98 -7.79
N ALA A 67 -7.43 -9.79 -7.81
CA ALA A 67 -7.15 -9.08 -9.05
C ALA A 67 -5.78 -8.38 -8.97
N THR A 68 -5.18 -8.16 -10.14
CA THR A 68 -3.94 -7.40 -10.28
C THR A 68 -4.13 -6.33 -11.34
N VAL A 69 -3.75 -5.10 -11.02
CA VAL A 69 -3.80 -3.96 -11.93
C VAL A 69 -2.46 -3.24 -11.93
N LYS A 70 -2.08 -2.68 -13.07
CA LYS A 70 -0.89 -1.82 -13.19
C LYS A 70 -1.32 -0.43 -13.63
N ALA A 71 -0.84 0.57 -12.92
CA ALA A 71 -1.00 1.96 -13.31
C ALA A 71 0.12 2.83 -12.76
N CYS A 72 0.20 4.06 -13.26
CA CYS A 72 1.28 4.97 -12.90
C CYS A 72 0.99 5.76 -11.62
N VAL A 73 2.06 6.00 -10.86
CA VAL A 73 2.16 7.10 -9.91
C VAL A 73 2.83 8.26 -10.62
N ALA A 74 2.18 9.42 -10.62
CA ALA A 74 2.64 10.61 -11.31
C ALA A 74 3.88 11.26 -10.65
N ALA A 75 4.47 12.25 -11.31
CA ALA A 75 5.65 12.96 -10.81
C ALA A 75 5.42 13.68 -9.47
N ASP A 76 4.17 14.02 -9.14
CA ASP A 76 3.78 14.62 -7.87
C ASP A 76 3.50 13.57 -6.75
N GLY A 77 3.78 12.30 -7.00
CA GLY A 77 3.59 11.21 -6.06
C GLY A 77 2.15 10.71 -5.93
N LYS A 78 1.24 11.18 -6.79
CA LYS A 78 -0.16 10.76 -6.75
C LYS A 78 -0.40 9.51 -7.61
N PRO A 79 -1.03 8.46 -7.05
CA PRO A 79 -1.46 7.31 -7.82
C PRO A 79 -2.57 7.67 -8.80
N ALA A 80 -2.53 7.06 -9.96
CA ALA A 80 -3.64 7.15 -10.92
C ALA A 80 -4.91 6.50 -10.33
N PRO A 81 -6.10 7.10 -10.53
CA PRO A 81 -7.37 6.58 -9.97
C PRO A 81 -7.68 5.13 -10.35
N GLU A 82 -7.21 4.69 -11.51
CA GLU A 82 -7.37 3.34 -12.05
C GLU A 82 -6.77 2.25 -11.15
N LEU A 83 -5.75 2.59 -10.33
CA LEU A 83 -5.20 1.67 -9.33
C LEU A 83 -6.24 1.25 -8.29
N PHE A 84 -7.24 2.07 -8.05
CA PHE A 84 -8.23 1.87 -7.00
C PHE A 84 -9.61 1.45 -7.54
N ALA A 85 -9.81 1.49 -8.86
CA ALA A 85 -11.04 1.09 -9.52
C ALA A 85 -11.41 -0.37 -9.18
N GLU A 86 -12.69 -0.69 -9.18
CA GLU A 86 -13.17 -2.06 -9.04
C GLU A 86 -13.13 -2.81 -10.36
N ASP A 87 -13.51 -2.13 -11.42
CA ASP A 87 -13.54 -2.65 -12.79
C ASP A 87 -12.64 -1.78 -13.67
N ALA A 88 -11.93 -2.42 -14.59
CA ALA A 88 -11.07 -1.71 -15.55
C ALA A 88 -11.85 -0.76 -16.49
N ALA A 89 -13.15 -1.00 -16.66
CA ALA A 89 -14.04 -0.14 -17.44
C ALA A 89 -14.60 1.05 -16.62
N ASP A 90 -14.41 1.08 -15.30
CA ASP A 90 -14.87 2.18 -14.46
C ASP A 90 -14.05 3.45 -14.75
N LYS A 91 -14.75 4.56 -15.05
CA LYS A 91 -14.12 5.86 -15.26
C LYS A 91 -14.05 6.61 -13.94
N CYS A 92 -12.86 6.62 -13.33
CA CYS A 92 -12.64 7.15 -11.99
C CYS A 92 -11.97 8.52 -12.01
N GLU A 93 -12.39 9.38 -11.07
CA GLU A 93 -11.76 10.67 -10.77
C GLU A 93 -11.34 10.71 -9.30
N MET A 94 -10.12 11.18 -9.03
CA MET A 94 -9.67 11.46 -7.69
C MET A 94 -10.37 12.71 -7.15
N LYS A 95 -11.12 12.57 -6.07
CA LYS A 95 -11.79 13.71 -5.43
C LYS A 95 -10.91 14.33 -4.34
N ASN A 96 -10.34 13.50 -3.48
CA ASN A 96 -9.41 13.91 -2.43
C ASN A 96 -8.28 12.90 -2.31
N SER A 97 -7.07 13.39 -1.97
CA SER A 97 -5.96 12.52 -1.60
C SER A 97 -5.08 13.19 -0.55
N TYR A 98 -4.61 12.38 0.40
CA TYR A 98 -3.61 12.74 1.38
C TYR A 98 -2.53 11.66 1.38
N ILE A 99 -1.31 12.03 1.00
CA ILE A 99 -0.18 11.12 0.89
C ILE A 99 1.01 11.81 1.54
N HIS A 100 1.16 11.63 2.85
CA HIS A 100 2.22 12.22 3.65
C HIS A 100 2.53 11.36 4.88
N TYR A 101 3.76 11.45 5.37
CA TYR A 101 4.20 10.82 6.61
C TYR A 101 3.90 9.32 6.66
N GLY A 102 4.11 8.62 5.55
CA GLY A 102 3.85 7.20 5.44
C GLY A 102 2.37 6.79 5.46
N ARG A 103 1.43 7.74 5.37
CA ARG A 103 -0.02 7.49 5.33
C ARG A 103 -0.60 7.85 3.98
N ILE A 104 -1.43 6.96 3.46
CA ILE A 104 -2.19 7.18 2.22
C ILE A 104 -3.69 7.12 2.53
N SER A 105 -4.40 8.15 2.07
CA SER A 105 -5.86 8.20 2.06
C SER A 105 -6.29 8.84 0.75
N ALA A 106 -7.23 8.21 0.05
CA ALA A 106 -7.75 8.72 -1.21
C ALA A 106 -9.23 8.41 -1.35
N GLN A 107 -9.98 9.34 -1.92
CA GLN A 107 -11.40 9.20 -2.23
C GLN A 107 -11.61 9.44 -3.71
N MET A 108 -12.38 8.57 -4.33
CA MET A 108 -12.66 8.62 -5.76
C MET A 108 -14.17 8.60 -6.02
N SER A 109 -14.55 9.07 -7.19
CA SER A 109 -15.87 8.88 -7.78
C SER A 109 -15.67 8.20 -9.12
N CYS A 110 -16.31 7.07 -9.31
CA CYS A 110 -16.21 6.25 -10.52
C CYS A 110 -17.58 6.11 -11.17
N LYS A 111 -17.63 6.25 -12.51
CA LYS A 111 -18.81 5.96 -13.32
C LYS A 111 -18.64 4.61 -13.99
N ARG A 112 -19.64 3.75 -13.82
CA ARG A 112 -19.71 2.43 -14.45
C ARG A 112 -20.66 2.49 -15.64
N GLU A 113 -20.18 2.16 -16.84
CA GLU A 113 -21.00 2.28 -18.07
C GLU A 113 -22.26 1.40 -18.04
N SER A 114 -22.23 0.28 -17.34
CA SER A 114 -23.35 -0.65 -17.23
C SER A 114 -24.43 -0.25 -16.21
N LYS A 115 -24.22 0.83 -15.44
CA LYS A 115 -25.12 1.26 -14.35
C LYS A 115 -25.17 2.78 -14.30
N ARG A 116 -26.37 3.32 -14.07
CA ARG A 116 -26.53 4.75 -13.75
C ARG A 116 -26.28 4.97 -12.27
N GLY A 117 -25.48 5.98 -11.95
CA GLY A 117 -25.06 6.29 -10.57
C GLY A 117 -23.53 6.26 -10.43
N GLU A 118 -23.07 6.02 -9.24
CA GLU A 118 -21.66 6.14 -8.89
C GLU A 118 -21.18 4.95 -8.05
N VAL A 119 -19.90 4.63 -8.22
CA VAL A 119 -19.11 3.81 -7.30
C VAL A 119 -18.13 4.75 -6.61
N MET A 120 -18.05 4.71 -5.29
CA MET A 120 -17.21 5.60 -4.49
C MET A 120 -16.16 4.80 -3.72
N PRO A 121 -15.00 4.49 -4.31
CA PRO A 121 -13.91 3.87 -3.60
C PRO A 121 -13.22 4.86 -2.66
N ALA A 122 -12.91 4.40 -1.45
CA ALA A 122 -12.10 5.10 -0.48
C ALA A 122 -10.95 4.21 -0.03
N MET A 123 -9.72 4.65 -0.29
CA MET A 123 -8.48 3.99 0.12
C MET A 123 -8.00 4.55 1.46
N MET A 124 -7.60 3.67 2.38
CA MET A 124 -6.89 4.02 3.61
C MET A 124 -5.77 3.02 3.86
N GLY A 125 -4.56 3.54 4.17
CA GLY A 125 -3.43 2.65 4.39
C GLY A 125 -2.14 3.37 4.74
N SER A 126 -1.05 2.66 4.57
CA SER A 126 0.32 3.15 4.75
C SER A 126 1.13 3.01 3.48
N PHE A 127 2.17 3.82 3.35
CA PHE A 127 3.08 3.72 2.23
C PHE A 127 4.54 3.90 2.65
N LYS A 128 5.42 3.35 1.82
CA LYS A 128 6.85 3.59 1.75
C LYS A 128 7.15 4.25 0.41
N ALA A 129 8.38 4.64 0.19
CA ALA A 129 8.76 5.33 -1.03
C ALA A 129 8.35 4.60 -2.33
N ASP A 130 8.32 3.27 -2.34
CA ASP A 130 8.11 2.44 -3.54
C ASP A 130 6.98 1.40 -3.38
N SER A 131 6.18 1.52 -2.33
CA SER A 131 5.08 0.58 -2.07
C SER A 131 4.01 1.20 -1.20
N PHE A 132 2.79 0.67 -1.27
CA PHE A 132 1.72 0.98 -0.32
C PHE A 132 0.84 -0.23 -0.08
N GLU A 133 0.16 -0.23 1.06
CA GLU A 133 -0.79 -1.27 1.44
C GLU A 133 -1.94 -0.66 2.25
N GLY A 134 -3.07 -1.34 2.28
CA GLY A 134 -4.21 -0.91 3.05
C GLY A 134 -5.51 -1.56 2.59
N ASP A 135 -6.60 -0.87 2.83
CA ASP A 135 -7.95 -1.31 2.48
C ASP A 135 -8.63 -0.28 1.57
N ILE A 136 -9.35 -0.77 0.57
CA ILE A 136 -10.25 0.02 -0.26
C ILE A 136 -11.67 -0.39 0.08
N THR A 137 -12.46 0.54 0.58
CA THR A 137 -13.90 0.34 0.76
C THR A 137 -14.65 1.10 -0.32
N SER A 138 -15.40 0.39 -1.14
CA SER A 138 -16.28 0.96 -2.15
C SER A 138 -17.72 0.92 -1.67
N LEU A 139 -18.42 2.03 -1.89
CA LEU A 139 -19.87 2.15 -1.75
C LEU A 139 -20.46 2.47 -3.11
N THR A 140 -21.59 1.87 -3.45
CA THR A 140 -22.31 2.19 -4.66
C THR A 140 -23.57 2.99 -4.36
N TYR A 141 -23.95 3.83 -5.30
CA TYR A 141 -25.15 4.65 -5.30
C TYR A 141 -25.75 4.58 -6.70
N PHE A 142 -26.36 3.43 -7.01
CA PHE A 142 -27.00 3.22 -8.29
C PHE A 142 -28.46 3.72 -8.26
N ILE A 143 -29.00 4.10 -9.42
CA ILE A 143 -30.40 4.49 -9.55
C ILE A 143 -31.27 3.22 -9.56
N GLU A 144 -30.76 2.14 -10.11
CA GLU A 144 -31.35 0.81 -10.15
C GLU A 144 -30.88 0.00 -8.93
N ASP A 145 -31.64 -1.03 -8.57
CA ASP A 145 -31.28 -1.98 -7.52
C ASP A 145 -29.87 -2.58 -7.72
N GLY A 146 -29.25 -2.98 -6.64
CA GLY A 146 -27.98 -3.66 -6.63
C GLY A 146 -26.88 -2.90 -5.91
N ASP A 147 -27.22 -1.97 -5.03
CA ASP A 147 -26.26 -1.27 -4.21
C ASP A 147 -25.55 -2.19 -3.21
N TYR A 148 -24.25 -1.93 -3.04
CA TYR A 148 -23.42 -2.74 -2.17
C TYR A 148 -22.29 -1.93 -1.54
N ARG A 149 -21.74 -2.54 -0.48
CA ARG A 149 -20.42 -2.20 0.08
C ARG A 149 -19.48 -3.35 -0.23
N MET A 150 -18.30 -3.03 -0.79
CA MET A 150 -17.22 -3.99 -0.96
C MET A 150 -15.95 -3.49 -0.30
N THR A 151 -15.26 -4.37 0.43
CA THR A 151 -13.94 -4.10 1.00
C THR A 151 -12.92 -5.00 0.33
N ARG A 152 -11.81 -4.39 -0.10
CA ARG A 152 -10.67 -5.09 -0.69
C ARG A 152 -9.41 -4.74 0.09
N LYS A 153 -8.66 -5.76 0.50
CA LYS A 153 -7.29 -5.57 0.97
C LYS A 153 -6.37 -5.42 -0.23
N VAL A 154 -5.48 -4.44 -0.19
CA VAL A 154 -4.59 -4.13 -1.31
C VAL A 154 -3.15 -4.02 -0.89
N SER A 155 -2.25 -4.40 -1.80
CA SER A 155 -0.81 -4.18 -1.69
C SER A 155 -0.27 -3.80 -3.07
N ALA A 156 0.51 -2.74 -3.14
CA ALA A 156 1.10 -2.23 -4.37
C ALA A 156 2.60 -2.06 -4.25
N LYS A 157 3.32 -2.35 -5.33
CA LYS A 157 4.77 -2.16 -5.44
C LYS A 157 5.12 -1.48 -6.75
N ARG A 158 6.13 -0.60 -6.69
CA ARG A 158 6.75 -0.05 -7.90
C ARG A 158 7.49 -1.16 -8.63
N VAL A 159 7.16 -1.35 -9.91
CA VAL A 159 7.74 -2.40 -10.76
C VAL A 159 8.59 -1.84 -11.91
N GLY A 160 8.64 -0.53 -12.06
CA GLY A 160 9.45 0.11 -13.11
C GLY A 160 9.08 1.56 -13.36
N ASP A 161 9.47 2.06 -14.50
CA ASP A 161 9.09 3.39 -14.95
C ASP A 161 7.78 3.33 -15.76
N CYS A 162 7.03 4.43 -15.78
CA CYS A 162 5.81 4.51 -16.56
C CYS A 162 6.13 4.41 -18.06
N PRO A 163 5.35 3.64 -18.83
CA PRO A 163 5.46 3.66 -20.29
C PRO A 163 5.17 5.06 -20.84
N ALA A 164 5.77 5.38 -21.96
CA ALA A 164 5.49 6.63 -22.66
C ALA A 164 3.98 6.68 -23.02
N GLY A 165 3.27 7.67 -22.42
CA GLY A 165 1.82 7.80 -22.58
C GLY A 165 0.98 7.47 -21.34
N GLY A 166 1.59 6.95 -20.28
CA GLY A 166 0.97 6.82 -18.94
C GLY A 166 -0.26 5.91 -18.85
N ALA A 167 -0.47 5.00 -19.82
CA ALA A 167 -1.65 4.15 -19.84
C ALA A 167 -1.60 3.08 -18.73
N ALA A 168 -2.71 2.93 -18.01
CA ALA A 168 -2.96 1.81 -17.11
C ALA A 168 -3.12 0.50 -17.91
N GLU A 169 -2.52 -0.59 -17.46
CA GLU A 169 -2.85 -1.93 -17.98
C GLU A 169 -4.11 -2.43 -17.27
N PRO A 170 -5.09 -2.99 -18.03
CA PRO A 170 -6.32 -3.49 -17.44
C PRO A 170 -6.06 -4.61 -16.43
N ALA A 171 -6.90 -4.66 -15.39
CA ALA A 171 -6.87 -5.69 -14.37
C ALA A 171 -6.99 -7.09 -14.99
N LYS A 172 -6.09 -7.98 -14.62
CA LYS A 172 -6.23 -9.43 -14.88
C LYS A 172 -6.83 -10.06 -13.65
N ALA A 173 -8.06 -10.60 -13.79
CA ALA A 173 -8.64 -11.50 -12.80
C ALA A 173 -7.89 -12.84 -12.84
N SER A 174 -7.55 -13.37 -11.68
CA SER A 174 -6.97 -14.71 -11.50
C SER A 174 -8.02 -15.64 -10.96
#